data_dc18d4ff20bad97d1e86b3b8d938371c
#
_entry.id   dc18d4ff20bad97d1e86b3b8d938371c
#
_cell.length_a   1.000
_cell.length_b   1.000
_cell.length_c   1.000
_cell.angle_alpha   90.00
_cell.angle_beta   90.00
_cell.angle_gamma   90.00
#
_symmetry.space_group_name_H-M   'P 1'
#
loop_
_entity.id
_entity.type
_entity.pdbx_description
1 polymer ?
#
loop_
_entity_poly.entity_id
_entity_poly.type
_entity_poly.pdbx_seq_one_letter_code
_entity_poly.pdbx_strand_id
1 'polypeptide(L)'
;MQFERRFTTPGTDIFAQLSYRKASSEIRNPDGTIVFSAQDIEVPEQFSQVATDILAQKYFRKAGVPAALKKVEENDVPSWLWRSVPDEKALAKLEEEARYSGETSARQVFNRLVGTWTYWAWKGGYFTTEEDAKTYYDEMVFMLSMQMAAPNSPQWFNTGLHWAYGIDGPSQGHFYVDYQTGKMVRSKSSYEHPQPHACFIQSVDDDLVNEGGIMDLWVREARLFKYGSGTGSNFSRLRGSGESLSGGGKSSGLMSFLKIGDRAAGAIKSGGTTRRAAKMVTVDIDHPDIEEYIDWKVVEEQKVAALVAGSKLAQKHMSEVMRACVEASDLDDVARYNPKENKELKKAILAARKAMIPENYVQRVIQFAQQGFTEISFKTYDTDWDSEAYLTVAGQNSNNSVRVTNDFLNAVLENGDWELIRRTDGKVAEKVNAGELWQKIAHAAWACADPGLQYDTTINEWHTCPIGGRINASNPCSEYMFLDDTACNLASLNLMQFRHADGRFDIEAFEHAVRLWTVTLETSVLMAQFPSREIAQGSYDYRTLGLGFANIGGLLMAAGYSYDSDEARALCGAISAVMTGRSYATSAELAGEVGAFPRLSLIHI
;
A
#
# COMPACT_ATOMS: atom_id res chain seq x y z
N MET A 1 0.84 -33.28 -1.96
CA MET A 1 2.00 -33.10 -1.04
C MET A 1 1.68 -33.69 0.31
N GLN A 2 2.70 -34.23 1.02
CA GLN A 2 2.60 -34.66 2.41
C GLN A 2 3.14 -33.60 3.36
N PHE A 3 2.53 -33.48 4.54
CA PHE A 3 2.92 -32.48 5.55
C PHE A 3 3.21 -33.16 6.89
N GLU A 4 4.31 -32.77 7.52
CA GLU A 4 4.71 -33.22 8.84
C GLU A 4 4.35 -32.18 9.89
N ARG A 5 4.01 -32.65 11.11
CA ARG A 5 3.81 -31.79 12.27
C ARG A 5 5.15 -31.48 12.93
N ARG A 6 5.41 -30.22 13.17
CA ARG A 6 6.57 -29.77 13.93
C ARG A 6 6.20 -28.98 15.17
N PHE A 7 5.16 -28.17 15.06
CA PHE A 7 4.72 -27.27 16.13
C PHE A 7 3.48 -27.78 16.86
N THR A 8 2.73 -28.69 16.28
CA THR A 8 1.42 -29.11 16.77
C THR A 8 1.35 -30.60 17.04
N THR A 9 0.39 -30.99 17.92
CA THR A 9 0.15 -32.38 18.29
C THR A 9 -1.08 -32.92 17.55
N PRO A 10 -1.04 -34.12 16.96
CA PRO A 10 -2.19 -34.70 16.27
C PRO A 10 -3.34 -35.04 17.23
N GLY A 11 -4.58 -35.01 16.70
CA GLY A 11 -5.78 -35.43 17.43
C GLY A 11 -6.30 -34.45 18.47
N THR A 12 -5.69 -33.29 18.62
CA THR A 12 -6.16 -32.23 19.52
C THR A 12 -6.50 -30.98 18.71
N ASP A 13 -7.61 -30.32 19.01
CA ASP A 13 -7.94 -29.04 18.38
C ASP A 13 -6.81 -28.03 18.60
N ILE A 14 -6.34 -27.41 17.52
CA ILE A 14 -5.23 -26.44 17.56
C ILE A 14 -5.51 -25.27 18.51
N PHE A 15 -6.74 -24.78 18.55
CA PHE A 15 -7.10 -23.68 19.45
C PHE A 15 -7.13 -24.09 20.94
N ALA A 16 -7.23 -25.39 21.23
CA ALA A 16 -7.09 -25.92 22.59
C ALA A 16 -5.61 -26.12 23.00
N GLN A 17 -4.69 -26.19 22.02
CA GLN A 17 -3.24 -26.26 22.28
C GLN A 17 -2.62 -24.88 22.59
N LEU A 18 -3.36 -23.80 22.38
CA LEU A 18 -2.90 -22.41 22.49
C LEU A 18 -3.61 -21.70 23.63
N SER A 19 -2.88 -20.84 24.33
CA SER A 19 -3.45 -20.00 25.40
C SER A 19 -3.91 -18.66 24.85
N TYR A 20 -5.09 -18.22 25.29
CA TYR A 20 -5.71 -16.95 24.91
C TYR A 20 -6.12 -16.15 26.15
N ARG A 21 -6.09 -14.82 26.04
CA ARG A 21 -6.54 -13.90 27.09
C ARG A 21 -7.55 -12.90 26.56
N LYS A 22 -8.36 -12.35 27.46
CA LYS A 22 -9.18 -11.16 27.17
C LYS A 22 -8.33 -9.90 27.22
N ALA A 23 -8.59 -8.98 26.31
CA ALA A 23 -7.89 -7.72 26.19
C ALA A 23 -8.85 -6.61 25.74
N SER A 24 -8.39 -5.38 25.82
CA SER A 24 -9.06 -4.21 25.25
C SER A 24 -8.12 -3.42 24.36
N SER A 25 -8.68 -2.69 23.41
CA SER A 25 -7.94 -1.77 22.53
C SER A 25 -8.70 -0.47 22.39
N GLU A 26 -8.02 0.66 22.55
CA GLU A 26 -8.62 1.98 22.48
C GLU A 26 -7.69 2.96 21.78
N ILE A 27 -8.25 3.81 20.88
CA ILE A 27 -7.55 4.96 20.30
C ILE A 27 -8.26 6.23 20.79
N ARG A 28 -7.48 7.16 21.30
CA ARG A 28 -7.93 8.51 21.65
C ARG A 28 -7.21 9.56 20.83
N ASN A 29 -7.95 10.62 20.47
CA ASN A 29 -7.35 11.83 19.96
C ASN A 29 -6.62 12.59 21.08
N PRO A 30 -5.75 13.57 20.73
CA PRO A 30 -5.08 14.42 21.72
C PRO A 30 -6.05 15.17 22.66
N ASP A 31 -7.27 15.44 22.21
CA ASP A 31 -8.33 16.09 23.00
C ASP A 31 -9.07 15.12 23.96
N GLY A 32 -8.67 13.82 23.98
CA GLY A 32 -9.28 12.79 24.78
C GLY A 32 -10.49 12.08 24.17
N THR A 33 -10.96 12.50 23.00
CA THR A 33 -12.08 11.87 22.29
C THR A 33 -11.71 10.46 21.86
N ILE A 34 -12.57 9.48 22.18
CA ILE A 34 -12.37 8.08 21.76
C ILE A 34 -12.76 7.94 20.27
N VAL A 35 -11.79 7.56 19.46
CA VAL A 35 -11.97 7.29 18.01
C VAL A 35 -12.30 5.83 17.76
N PHE A 36 -11.75 4.93 18.57
CA PHE A 36 -11.97 3.49 18.48
C PHE A 36 -11.91 2.88 19.88
N SER A 37 -12.83 1.96 20.16
CA SER A 37 -12.81 1.14 21.37
C SER A 37 -13.31 -0.26 21.06
N ALA A 38 -12.58 -1.27 21.51
CA ALA A 38 -12.97 -2.66 21.51
C ALA A 38 -12.66 -3.26 22.87
N GLN A 39 -13.68 -3.78 23.54
CA GLN A 39 -13.59 -4.39 24.87
C GLN A 39 -13.80 -5.89 24.77
N ASP A 40 -13.25 -6.64 25.72
CA ASP A 40 -13.42 -8.08 25.85
C ASP A 40 -13.02 -8.90 24.61
N ILE A 41 -12.12 -8.38 23.81
CA ILE A 41 -11.58 -9.09 22.65
C ILE A 41 -10.63 -10.21 23.10
N GLU A 42 -10.62 -11.31 22.37
CA GLU A 42 -9.77 -12.46 22.66
C GLU A 42 -8.55 -12.49 21.74
N VAL A 43 -7.37 -12.57 22.34
CA VAL A 43 -6.09 -12.61 21.63
C VAL A 43 -5.17 -13.67 22.23
N PRO A 44 -4.16 -14.19 21.49
CA PRO A 44 -3.15 -15.07 22.07
C PRO A 44 -2.48 -14.42 23.27
N GLU A 45 -2.19 -15.22 24.30
CA GLU A 45 -1.69 -14.73 25.60
C GLU A 45 -0.42 -13.91 25.49
N GLN A 46 0.49 -14.30 24.58
CA GLN A 46 1.78 -13.65 24.36
C GLN A 46 1.71 -12.35 23.54
N PHE A 47 0.54 -11.98 22.99
CA PHE A 47 0.43 -10.74 22.22
C PHE A 47 0.69 -9.53 23.12
N SER A 48 1.62 -8.67 22.71
CA SER A 48 1.80 -7.35 23.31
C SER A 48 0.55 -6.48 23.12
N GLN A 49 0.44 -5.37 23.88
CA GLN A 49 -0.65 -4.42 23.68
C GLN A 49 -0.63 -3.86 22.25
N VAL A 50 0.54 -3.55 21.70
CA VAL A 50 0.69 -3.06 20.32
C VAL A 50 0.18 -4.07 19.29
N ALA A 51 0.53 -5.36 19.44
CA ALA A 51 0.03 -6.42 18.57
C ALA A 51 -1.50 -6.58 18.69
N THR A 52 -2.03 -6.49 19.89
CA THR A 52 -3.47 -6.51 20.18
C THR A 52 -4.18 -5.33 19.50
N ASP A 53 -3.64 -4.12 19.62
CA ASP A 53 -4.20 -2.91 19.03
C ASP A 53 -4.22 -2.98 17.51
N ILE A 54 -3.12 -3.42 16.89
CA ILE A 54 -3.04 -3.58 15.43
C ILE A 54 -4.06 -4.60 14.94
N LEU A 55 -4.16 -5.76 15.60
CA LEU A 55 -5.13 -6.79 15.23
C LEU A 55 -6.57 -6.27 15.35
N ALA A 56 -6.92 -5.69 16.50
CA ALA A 56 -8.26 -5.20 16.77
C ALA A 56 -8.67 -4.04 15.87
N GLN A 57 -7.77 -3.07 15.68
CA GLN A 57 -8.08 -1.85 14.95
C GLN A 57 -8.09 -2.03 13.43
N LYS A 58 -7.17 -2.85 12.91
CA LYS A 58 -6.93 -2.95 11.47
C LYS A 58 -7.44 -4.24 10.84
N TYR A 59 -7.39 -5.36 11.54
CA TYR A 59 -7.58 -6.67 10.93
C TYR A 59 -8.83 -7.42 11.35
N PHE A 60 -9.45 -7.09 12.47
CA PHE A 60 -10.79 -7.58 12.78
C PHE A 60 -11.81 -7.04 11.78
N ARG A 61 -12.63 -7.92 11.21
CA ARG A 61 -13.79 -7.51 10.43
C ARG A 61 -14.76 -6.73 11.33
N LYS A 62 -15.12 -5.51 10.93
CA LYS A 62 -15.87 -4.58 11.80
C LYS A 62 -17.38 -4.81 11.79
N ALA A 63 -17.92 -5.42 10.74
CA ALA A 63 -19.36 -5.61 10.60
C ALA A 63 -19.69 -6.78 9.67
N GLY A 64 -20.93 -7.26 9.75
CA GLY A 64 -21.48 -8.26 8.85
C GLY A 64 -21.13 -9.70 9.19
N VAL A 65 -20.52 -9.96 10.38
CA VAL A 65 -20.27 -11.31 10.87
C VAL A 65 -21.55 -11.84 11.52
N PRO A 66 -22.16 -12.94 10.99
CA PRO A 66 -23.40 -13.48 11.50
C PRO A 66 -23.21 -14.10 12.88
N ALA A 67 -24.18 -13.88 13.78
CA ALA A 67 -24.20 -14.51 15.11
C ALA A 67 -24.50 -16.02 15.06
N ALA A 68 -25.08 -16.52 13.97
CA ALA A 68 -25.34 -17.93 13.75
C ALA A 68 -24.98 -18.33 12.32
N LEU A 69 -24.27 -19.45 12.20
CA LEU A 69 -23.72 -19.98 10.96
C LEU A 69 -24.16 -21.44 10.77
N LYS A 70 -24.33 -21.85 9.53
CA LYS A 70 -24.50 -23.25 9.14
C LYS A 70 -23.49 -23.62 8.07
N LYS A 71 -23.03 -24.87 8.10
CA LYS A 71 -22.14 -25.43 7.07
C LYS A 71 -22.93 -25.70 5.77
N VAL A 72 -22.26 -25.50 4.65
CA VAL A 72 -22.75 -25.88 3.32
C VAL A 72 -22.04 -27.15 2.90
N GLU A 73 -22.79 -28.21 2.72
CA GLU A 73 -22.26 -29.51 2.30
C GLU A 73 -21.65 -29.42 0.89
N GLU A 74 -20.43 -29.91 0.76
CA GLU A 74 -19.68 -30.02 -0.50
C GLU A 74 -19.10 -31.43 -0.60
N ASN A 75 -19.50 -32.19 -1.63
CA ASN A 75 -19.18 -33.64 -1.72
C ASN A 75 -17.69 -33.95 -1.80
N ASP A 76 -16.90 -33.07 -2.41
CA ASP A 76 -15.46 -33.29 -2.64
C ASP A 76 -14.57 -32.59 -1.60
N VAL A 77 -15.14 -32.09 -0.52
CA VAL A 77 -14.44 -31.36 0.55
C VAL A 77 -14.70 -32.03 1.90
N PRO A 78 -13.67 -32.25 2.74
CA PRO A 78 -13.86 -32.78 4.11
C PRO A 78 -14.83 -31.93 4.91
N SER A 79 -15.73 -32.55 5.70
CA SER A 79 -16.81 -31.85 6.38
C SER A 79 -16.37 -30.73 7.34
N TRP A 80 -15.20 -30.90 7.98
CA TRP A 80 -14.63 -29.87 8.86
C TRP A 80 -14.17 -28.61 8.08
N LEU A 81 -13.90 -28.76 6.78
CA LEU A 81 -13.42 -27.70 5.89
C LEU A 81 -14.54 -27.06 5.06
N TRP A 82 -15.78 -27.53 5.17
CA TRP A 82 -16.91 -26.91 4.49
C TRP A 82 -17.05 -25.43 4.83
N ARG A 83 -17.38 -24.62 3.81
CA ARG A 83 -17.68 -23.21 4.00
C ARG A 83 -18.94 -23.01 4.86
N SER A 84 -19.07 -21.84 5.45
CA SER A 84 -20.22 -21.46 6.28
C SER A 84 -21.00 -20.32 5.65
N VAL A 85 -22.31 -20.30 5.91
CA VAL A 85 -23.21 -19.22 5.52
C VAL A 85 -24.09 -18.82 6.71
N PRO A 86 -24.72 -17.64 6.70
CA PRO A 86 -25.69 -17.26 7.73
C PRO A 86 -26.81 -18.32 7.89
N ASP A 87 -27.09 -18.72 9.11
CA ASP A 87 -28.28 -19.51 9.41
C ASP A 87 -29.48 -18.59 9.64
N GLU A 88 -30.20 -18.28 8.56
CA GLU A 88 -31.32 -17.36 8.58
C GLU A 88 -32.42 -17.76 9.58
N LYS A 89 -32.61 -19.09 9.81
CA LYS A 89 -33.61 -19.58 10.77
C LYS A 89 -33.19 -19.32 12.21
N ALA A 90 -31.91 -19.44 12.51
CA ALA A 90 -31.38 -19.15 13.83
C ALA A 90 -31.30 -17.63 14.06
N LEU A 91 -30.84 -16.87 13.06
CA LEU A 91 -30.75 -15.41 13.10
C LEU A 91 -32.12 -14.74 13.28
N ALA A 92 -33.18 -15.26 12.65
CA ALA A 92 -34.54 -14.74 12.79
C ALA A 92 -35.09 -14.80 14.24
N LYS A 93 -34.48 -15.63 15.11
CA LYS A 93 -34.85 -15.74 16.54
C LYS A 93 -34.15 -14.70 17.40
N LEU A 94 -33.18 -13.99 16.89
CA LEU A 94 -32.44 -12.94 17.57
C LEU A 94 -33.03 -11.56 17.28
N GLU A 95 -32.88 -10.65 18.23
CA GLU A 95 -33.14 -9.23 17.99
C GLU A 95 -32.30 -8.72 16.80
N GLU A 96 -32.82 -7.80 16.02
CA GLU A 96 -32.21 -7.34 14.77
C GLU A 96 -30.75 -6.87 14.96
N GLU A 97 -30.48 -6.13 16.02
CA GLU A 97 -29.17 -5.60 16.38
C GLU A 97 -28.15 -6.69 16.77
N ALA A 98 -28.63 -7.85 17.25
CA ALA A 98 -27.80 -8.98 17.67
C ALA A 98 -27.49 -9.98 16.55
N ARG A 99 -28.07 -9.81 15.35
CA ARG A 99 -27.90 -10.77 14.25
C ARG A 99 -26.53 -10.71 13.60
N TYR A 100 -25.95 -9.51 13.52
CA TYR A 100 -24.67 -9.27 12.87
C TYR A 100 -23.78 -8.37 13.73
N SER A 101 -22.51 -8.73 13.81
CA SER A 101 -21.51 -7.97 14.58
C SER A 101 -20.18 -7.87 13.84
N GLY A 102 -19.12 -7.47 14.52
CA GLY A 102 -17.74 -7.62 14.09
C GLY A 102 -17.09 -8.88 14.64
N GLU A 103 -15.87 -9.16 14.21
CA GLU A 103 -15.00 -10.15 14.86
C GLU A 103 -14.56 -9.63 16.25
N THR A 104 -14.49 -10.53 17.22
CA THR A 104 -14.11 -10.25 18.60
C THR A 104 -12.98 -11.15 19.11
N SER A 105 -12.58 -12.14 18.32
CA SER A 105 -11.54 -13.10 18.69
C SER A 105 -10.52 -13.29 17.56
N ALA A 106 -9.25 -13.31 17.92
CA ALA A 106 -8.17 -13.69 17.01
C ALA A 106 -8.37 -15.08 16.41
N ARG A 107 -9.04 -16.01 17.14
CA ARG A 107 -9.40 -17.34 16.63
C ARG A 107 -10.26 -17.25 15.36
N GLN A 108 -11.21 -16.31 15.33
CA GLN A 108 -12.05 -16.08 14.14
C GLN A 108 -11.21 -15.67 12.94
N VAL A 109 -10.28 -14.73 13.16
CA VAL A 109 -9.39 -14.24 12.11
C VAL A 109 -8.46 -15.34 11.58
N PHE A 110 -7.79 -16.05 12.48
CA PHE A 110 -6.87 -17.13 12.09
C PHE A 110 -7.61 -18.27 11.41
N ASN A 111 -8.77 -18.68 11.91
CA ASN A 111 -9.59 -19.70 11.27
C ASN A 111 -10.04 -19.30 9.86
N ARG A 112 -10.51 -18.06 9.65
CA ARG A 112 -10.95 -17.67 8.30
C ARG A 112 -9.80 -17.59 7.30
N LEU A 113 -8.61 -17.11 7.72
CA LEU A 113 -7.43 -17.07 6.87
C LEU A 113 -6.96 -18.48 6.51
N VAL A 114 -6.60 -19.25 7.54
CA VAL A 114 -6.01 -20.58 7.35
C VAL A 114 -7.02 -21.56 6.75
N GLY A 115 -8.28 -21.50 7.19
CA GLY A 115 -9.35 -22.32 6.64
C GLY A 115 -9.55 -22.08 5.14
N THR A 116 -9.50 -20.82 4.70
CA THR A 116 -9.62 -20.49 3.28
C THR A 116 -8.41 -20.96 2.48
N TRP A 117 -7.18 -20.78 2.98
CA TRP A 117 -5.99 -21.31 2.32
C TRP A 117 -6.06 -22.84 2.21
N THR A 118 -6.46 -23.53 3.28
CA THR A 118 -6.61 -24.98 3.28
C THR A 118 -7.72 -25.44 2.33
N TYR A 119 -8.86 -24.74 2.30
CA TYR A 119 -9.98 -25.05 1.41
C TYR A 119 -9.58 -24.94 -0.07
N TRP A 120 -8.92 -23.87 -0.47
CA TRP A 120 -8.48 -23.68 -1.84
C TRP A 120 -7.33 -24.62 -2.23
N ALA A 121 -6.40 -24.88 -1.30
CA ALA A 121 -5.35 -25.87 -1.51
C ALA A 121 -5.92 -27.30 -1.65
N TRP A 122 -6.95 -27.65 -0.88
CA TRP A 122 -7.67 -28.90 -1.04
C TRP A 122 -8.30 -29.01 -2.44
N LYS A 123 -9.04 -28.02 -2.85
CA LYS A 123 -9.68 -27.98 -4.18
C LYS A 123 -8.66 -27.97 -5.32
N GLY A 124 -7.51 -27.38 -5.10
CA GLY A 124 -6.38 -27.37 -6.05
C GLY A 124 -5.58 -28.65 -6.11
N GLY A 125 -5.88 -29.66 -5.24
CA GLY A 125 -5.18 -30.94 -5.24
C GLY A 125 -3.79 -30.93 -4.60
N TYR A 126 -3.50 -29.97 -3.71
CA TYR A 126 -2.19 -29.81 -3.07
C TYR A 126 -1.90 -30.85 -1.98
N PHE A 127 -2.93 -31.42 -1.37
CA PHE A 127 -2.80 -32.39 -0.28
C PHE A 127 -2.97 -33.81 -0.78
N THR A 128 -2.14 -34.74 -0.28
CA THR A 128 -2.23 -36.16 -0.60
C THR A 128 -3.38 -36.81 0.17
N THR A 129 -3.58 -36.40 1.43
CA THR A 129 -4.61 -36.95 2.34
C THR A 129 -5.33 -35.84 3.11
N GLU A 130 -6.45 -36.21 3.74
CA GLU A 130 -7.16 -35.31 4.67
C GLU A 130 -6.30 -34.96 5.88
N GLU A 131 -5.47 -35.89 6.38
CA GLU A 131 -4.54 -35.63 7.48
C GLU A 131 -3.46 -34.61 7.08
N ASP A 132 -2.98 -34.62 5.83
CA ASP A 132 -2.06 -33.59 5.35
C ASP A 132 -2.71 -32.20 5.37
N ALA A 133 -3.97 -32.09 4.95
CA ALA A 133 -4.72 -30.85 5.00
C ALA A 133 -4.92 -30.37 6.47
N LYS A 134 -5.22 -31.31 7.37
CA LYS A 134 -5.38 -30.99 8.79
C LYS A 134 -4.06 -30.59 9.44
N THR A 135 -2.97 -31.26 9.09
CA THR A 135 -1.63 -30.90 9.55
C THR A 135 -1.25 -29.50 9.09
N TYR A 136 -1.42 -29.21 7.79
CA TYR A 136 -1.17 -27.86 7.25
C TYR A 136 -2.00 -26.79 7.98
N TYR A 137 -3.29 -27.05 8.19
CA TYR A 137 -4.17 -26.11 8.91
C TYR A 137 -3.66 -25.85 10.34
N ASP A 138 -3.37 -26.88 11.10
CA ASP A 138 -2.93 -26.75 12.49
C ASP A 138 -1.58 -26.01 12.60
N GLU A 139 -0.60 -26.37 11.76
CA GLU A 139 0.73 -25.71 11.71
C GLU A 139 0.61 -24.22 11.34
N MET A 140 -0.23 -23.88 10.37
CA MET A 140 -0.44 -22.48 9.95
C MET A 140 -1.16 -21.66 11.02
N VAL A 141 -2.16 -22.19 11.70
CA VAL A 141 -2.82 -21.53 12.85
C VAL A 141 -1.83 -21.28 13.98
N PHE A 142 -0.97 -22.27 14.26
CA PHE A 142 0.09 -22.14 15.28
C PHE A 142 1.04 -20.99 14.92
N MET A 143 1.55 -20.97 13.68
CA MET A 143 2.50 -19.94 13.26
C MET A 143 1.92 -18.53 13.32
N LEU A 144 0.65 -18.31 12.93
CA LEU A 144 -0.01 -17.01 13.08
C LEU A 144 -0.19 -16.63 14.55
N SER A 145 -0.66 -17.57 15.37
CA SER A 145 -0.90 -17.34 16.79
C SER A 145 0.38 -17.03 17.57
N MET A 146 1.49 -17.66 17.21
CA MET A 146 2.80 -17.45 17.82
C MET A 146 3.61 -16.31 17.20
N GLN A 147 3.03 -15.55 16.25
CA GLN A 147 3.71 -14.47 15.52
C GLN A 147 5.03 -14.93 14.84
N MET A 148 5.06 -16.19 14.40
CA MET A 148 6.21 -16.73 13.65
C MET A 148 6.25 -16.19 12.23
N ALA A 149 5.09 -15.83 11.68
CA ALA A 149 4.94 -15.23 10.37
C ALA A 149 3.65 -14.43 10.26
N ALA A 150 3.60 -13.56 9.26
CA ALA A 150 2.39 -12.84 8.90
C ALA A 150 2.29 -12.65 7.38
N PRO A 151 1.09 -12.83 6.79
CA PRO A 151 0.84 -12.45 5.40
C PRO A 151 0.70 -10.93 5.27
N ASN A 152 0.69 -10.44 4.03
CA ASN A 152 0.44 -9.04 3.73
C ASN A 152 -0.98 -8.58 4.18
N SER A 153 -1.16 -7.27 4.33
CA SER A 153 -2.43 -6.68 4.82
C SER A 153 -3.67 -7.04 3.99
N PRO A 154 -3.66 -7.11 2.64
CA PRO A 154 -4.83 -7.53 1.87
C PRO A 154 -5.34 -8.94 2.20
N GLN A 155 -4.47 -9.87 2.60
CA GLN A 155 -4.90 -11.18 3.10
C GLN A 155 -5.78 -11.01 4.34
N TRP A 156 -5.33 -10.22 5.33
CA TRP A 156 -6.09 -9.95 6.55
C TRP A 156 -7.44 -9.29 6.29
N PHE A 157 -7.53 -8.40 5.29
CA PHE A 157 -8.75 -7.67 4.98
C PHE A 157 -9.77 -8.49 4.22
N ASN A 158 -9.33 -9.32 3.27
CA ASN A 158 -10.20 -9.86 2.22
C ASN A 158 -10.37 -11.39 2.29
N THR A 159 -9.36 -12.12 2.80
CA THR A 159 -9.34 -13.58 2.75
C THR A 159 -10.28 -14.17 3.79
N GLY A 160 -11.10 -15.10 3.36
CA GLY A 160 -11.93 -15.94 4.20
C GLY A 160 -13.27 -15.37 4.60
N LEU A 161 -13.62 -14.14 4.23
CA LEU A 161 -14.92 -13.55 4.57
C LEU A 161 -16.09 -14.35 3.96
N HIS A 162 -15.95 -14.80 2.72
CA HIS A 162 -16.94 -15.64 2.06
C HIS A 162 -16.95 -17.07 2.63
N TRP A 163 -15.78 -17.70 2.79
CA TRP A 163 -15.67 -19.08 3.28
C TRP A 163 -16.17 -19.23 4.72
N ALA A 164 -15.76 -18.33 5.62
CA ALA A 164 -16.07 -18.44 7.04
C ALA A 164 -17.47 -17.94 7.42
N TYR A 165 -17.97 -16.92 6.71
CA TYR A 165 -19.18 -16.18 7.13
C TYR A 165 -20.25 -16.08 6.04
N GLY A 166 -19.96 -16.45 4.79
CA GLY A 166 -20.85 -16.21 3.67
C GLY A 166 -20.99 -14.72 3.32
N ILE A 167 -20.07 -13.89 3.80
CA ILE A 167 -20.04 -12.46 3.44
C ILE A 167 -19.70 -12.35 1.97
N ASP A 168 -20.54 -11.64 1.23
CA ASP A 168 -20.36 -11.39 -0.20
C ASP A 168 -20.88 -9.99 -0.60
N GLY A 169 -20.69 -9.66 -1.86
CA GLY A 169 -21.15 -8.46 -2.49
C GLY A 169 -21.01 -8.55 -4.02
N PRO A 170 -21.57 -7.57 -4.76
CA PRO A 170 -21.45 -7.55 -6.20
C PRO A 170 -19.99 -7.38 -6.65
N SER A 171 -19.62 -8.08 -7.72
CA SER A 171 -18.31 -7.97 -8.35
C SER A 171 -17.97 -6.50 -8.69
N GLN A 172 -16.71 -6.14 -8.51
CA GLN A 172 -16.19 -4.80 -8.81
C GLN A 172 -15.46 -4.75 -10.18
N GLY A 173 -15.75 -5.70 -11.07
CA GLY A 173 -15.12 -5.78 -12.39
C GLY A 173 -13.80 -6.55 -12.39
N HIS A 174 -13.59 -7.42 -11.42
CA HIS A 174 -12.42 -8.29 -11.35
C HIS A 174 -12.53 -9.50 -12.25
N PHE A 175 -11.37 -10.14 -12.50
CA PHE A 175 -11.19 -11.35 -13.29
C PHE A 175 -10.30 -12.35 -12.57
N TYR A 176 -10.43 -13.62 -12.91
CA TYR A 176 -9.52 -14.68 -12.54
C TYR A 176 -9.40 -15.71 -13.67
N VAL A 177 -8.34 -16.48 -13.67
CA VAL A 177 -8.23 -17.66 -14.55
C VAL A 177 -8.70 -18.85 -13.73
N ASP A 178 -9.73 -19.51 -14.22
CA ASP A 178 -10.25 -20.72 -13.58
C ASP A 178 -9.17 -21.83 -13.66
N TYR A 179 -8.73 -22.32 -12.52
CA TYR A 179 -7.59 -23.23 -12.41
C TYR A 179 -7.86 -24.62 -13.01
N GLN A 180 -9.11 -25.04 -13.11
CA GLN A 180 -9.48 -26.34 -13.69
C GLN A 180 -9.55 -26.27 -15.21
N THR A 181 -10.03 -25.20 -15.77
CA THR A 181 -10.28 -25.04 -17.21
C THR A 181 -9.23 -24.20 -17.92
N GLY A 182 -8.40 -23.44 -17.19
CA GLY A 182 -7.45 -22.48 -17.75
C GLY A 182 -8.09 -21.29 -18.46
N LYS A 183 -9.41 -21.07 -18.28
CA LYS A 183 -10.15 -20.03 -18.97
C LYS A 183 -10.30 -18.75 -18.12
N MET A 184 -10.19 -17.61 -18.78
CA MET A 184 -10.47 -16.31 -18.17
C MET A 184 -11.94 -16.18 -17.80
N VAL A 185 -12.23 -15.84 -16.56
CA VAL A 185 -13.58 -15.65 -16.01
C VAL A 185 -13.70 -14.27 -15.40
N ARG A 186 -14.81 -13.58 -15.68
CA ARG A 186 -15.18 -12.37 -14.96
C ARG A 186 -15.82 -12.76 -13.64
N SER A 187 -15.28 -12.26 -12.55
CA SER A 187 -15.78 -12.55 -11.20
C SER A 187 -17.21 -12.05 -11.03
N LYS A 188 -18.02 -12.82 -10.30
CA LYS A 188 -19.40 -12.46 -9.93
C LYS A 188 -19.52 -12.01 -8.48
N SER A 189 -18.54 -12.36 -7.66
CA SER A 189 -18.49 -12.14 -6.22
C SER A 189 -17.34 -11.22 -5.85
N SER A 190 -17.50 -10.43 -4.78
CA SER A 190 -16.42 -9.61 -4.22
C SER A 190 -15.44 -10.40 -3.36
N TYR A 191 -15.86 -11.54 -2.78
CA TYR A 191 -15.10 -12.22 -1.72
C TYR A 191 -14.97 -13.74 -1.88
N GLU A 192 -15.66 -14.38 -2.85
CA GLU A 192 -15.47 -15.82 -3.14
C GLU A 192 -14.03 -16.06 -3.60
N HIS A 193 -13.59 -15.29 -4.60
CA HIS A 193 -12.20 -15.11 -4.95
C HIS A 193 -11.73 -13.80 -4.33
N PRO A 194 -10.95 -13.79 -3.25
CA PRO A 194 -10.49 -12.53 -2.64
C PRO A 194 -9.45 -11.81 -3.50
N GLN A 195 -9.14 -10.56 -3.15
CA GLN A 195 -7.94 -9.87 -3.63
C GLN A 195 -6.87 -9.95 -2.53
N PRO A 196 -6.01 -11.00 -2.49
CA PRO A 196 -5.05 -11.23 -1.41
C PRO A 196 -3.69 -10.59 -1.67
N HIS A 197 -3.39 -10.20 -2.92
CA HIS A 197 -2.12 -9.64 -3.34
C HIS A 197 -1.94 -8.20 -2.85
N ALA A 198 -0.74 -7.88 -2.37
CA ALA A 198 -0.40 -6.54 -1.92
C ALA A 198 0.14 -5.66 -3.04
N CYS A 199 0.93 -6.24 -3.93
CA CYS A 199 1.78 -5.54 -4.86
C CYS A 199 1.40 -5.85 -6.31
N PHE A 200 1.16 -4.79 -7.08
CA PHE A 200 0.80 -4.86 -8.50
C PHE A 200 1.72 -3.98 -9.33
N ILE A 201 2.00 -4.42 -10.54
CA ILE A 201 2.62 -3.60 -11.59
C ILE A 201 1.61 -3.54 -12.72
N GLN A 202 1.31 -2.36 -13.23
CA GLN A 202 0.32 -2.15 -14.29
C GLN A 202 0.91 -1.38 -15.45
N SER A 203 0.63 -1.82 -16.66
CA SER A 203 0.91 -1.05 -17.88
C SER A 203 -0.06 0.13 -18.04
N VAL A 204 0.39 1.14 -18.79
CA VAL A 204 -0.44 2.25 -19.28
C VAL A 204 0.00 2.65 -20.67
N ASP A 205 -0.96 2.80 -21.56
CA ASP A 205 -0.74 3.27 -22.93
C ASP A 205 -1.10 4.75 -23.09
N ASP A 206 -0.54 5.38 -24.09
CA ASP A 206 -0.77 6.79 -24.44
C ASP A 206 -2.13 6.98 -25.15
N ASP A 207 -3.18 6.55 -24.47
CA ASP A 207 -4.59 6.69 -24.84
C ASP A 207 -5.37 7.26 -23.66
N LEU A 208 -6.33 8.12 -23.92
CA LEU A 208 -7.04 8.78 -22.83
C LEU A 208 -8.06 7.85 -22.15
N VAL A 209 -8.91 7.15 -22.92
CA VAL A 209 -10.13 6.50 -22.37
C VAL A 209 -10.31 5.02 -22.72
N ASN A 210 -9.59 4.51 -23.74
CA ASN A 210 -9.69 3.12 -24.13
C ASN A 210 -9.11 2.17 -23.07
N GLU A 211 -9.43 0.88 -23.19
CA GLU A 211 -8.85 -0.19 -22.36
C GLU A 211 -7.31 -0.13 -22.46
N GLY A 212 -6.62 -0.19 -21.30
CA GLY A 212 -5.18 0.01 -21.20
C GLY A 212 -4.72 1.47 -21.11
N GLY A 213 -5.60 2.45 -21.38
CA GLY A 213 -5.27 3.86 -21.35
C GLY A 213 -5.29 4.50 -19.96
N ILE A 214 -5.12 5.82 -19.93
CA ILE A 214 -4.91 6.61 -18.70
C ILE A 214 -6.11 6.51 -17.75
N MET A 215 -7.35 6.73 -18.26
CA MET A 215 -8.54 6.70 -17.40
C MET A 215 -8.90 5.28 -16.96
N ASP A 216 -8.64 4.27 -17.80
CA ASP A 216 -8.78 2.87 -17.41
C ASP A 216 -7.79 2.49 -16.31
N LEU A 217 -6.54 2.98 -16.35
CA LEU A 217 -5.58 2.78 -15.26
C LEU A 217 -6.14 3.30 -13.94
N TRP A 218 -6.75 4.49 -13.90
CA TRP A 218 -7.33 5.03 -12.66
C TRP A 218 -8.49 4.17 -12.14
N VAL A 219 -9.27 3.56 -13.01
CA VAL A 219 -10.33 2.61 -12.63
C VAL A 219 -9.72 1.32 -12.05
N ARG A 220 -8.68 0.77 -12.67
CA ARG A 220 -7.96 -0.42 -12.17
C ARG A 220 -7.28 -0.14 -10.82
N GLU A 221 -6.66 1.02 -10.65
CA GLU A 221 -6.09 1.48 -9.37
C GLU A 221 -7.16 1.59 -8.28
N ALA A 222 -8.33 2.17 -8.60
CA ALA A 222 -9.43 2.29 -7.65
C ALA A 222 -9.92 0.91 -7.14
N ARG A 223 -9.96 -0.10 -8.02
CA ARG A 223 -10.26 -1.49 -7.64
C ARG A 223 -9.23 -2.04 -6.66
N LEU A 224 -7.93 -1.78 -6.89
CA LEU A 224 -6.84 -2.21 -6.02
C LEU A 224 -6.88 -1.53 -4.66
N PHE A 225 -7.00 -0.21 -4.64
CA PHE A 225 -7.00 0.58 -3.41
C PHE A 225 -8.19 0.27 -2.51
N LYS A 226 -9.35 -0.02 -3.08
CA LYS A 226 -10.55 -0.42 -2.34
C LYS A 226 -10.31 -1.62 -1.42
N TYR A 227 -9.49 -2.57 -1.85
CA TYR A 227 -9.18 -3.80 -1.13
C TYR A 227 -7.83 -3.78 -0.41
N GLY A 228 -7.16 -2.62 -0.38
CA GLY A 228 -5.95 -2.40 0.41
C GLY A 228 -4.63 -2.76 -0.27
N SER A 229 -4.65 -3.00 -1.58
CA SER A 229 -3.46 -3.29 -2.38
C SER A 229 -2.79 -2.01 -2.87
N GLY A 230 -1.50 -2.12 -3.23
CA GLY A 230 -0.71 -1.05 -3.85
C GLY A 230 -0.33 -1.40 -5.29
N THR A 231 -0.01 -0.37 -6.08
CA THR A 231 0.35 -0.54 -7.49
C THR A 231 1.45 0.42 -7.92
N GLY A 232 2.20 0.03 -8.95
CA GLY A 232 3.12 0.91 -9.64
C GLY A 232 3.00 0.80 -11.14
N SER A 233 3.32 1.89 -11.83
CA SER A 233 3.30 1.96 -13.30
C SER A 233 4.43 2.83 -13.81
N ASN A 234 4.96 2.49 -14.98
CA ASN A 234 5.85 3.35 -15.73
C ASN A 234 5.02 4.21 -16.70
N PHE A 235 5.08 5.51 -16.51
CA PHE A 235 4.31 6.48 -17.28
C PHE A 235 5.08 7.05 -18.49
N SER A 236 6.28 6.55 -18.77
CA SER A 236 7.16 7.10 -19.80
C SER A 236 6.64 6.94 -21.22
N ARG A 237 5.64 6.07 -21.44
CA ARG A 237 4.98 5.96 -22.75
C ARG A 237 4.07 7.15 -23.07
N LEU A 238 3.59 7.86 -22.04
CA LEU A 238 2.73 9.02 -22.24
C LEU A 238 3.54 10.15 -22.89
N ARG A 239 2.93 10.83 -23.87
CA ARG A 239 3.57 11.96 -24.55
C ARG A 239 3.79 13.14 -23.62
N GLY A 240 4.87 13.86 -23.84
CA GLY A 240 5.23 15.06 -23.11
C GLY A 240 4.37 16.28 -23.43
N SER A 241 4.57 17.33 -22.67
CA SER A 241 3.92 18.63 -22.89
C SER A 241 4.26 19.19 -24.26
N GLY A 242 3.25 19.73 -24.94
CA GLY A 242 3.43 20.36 -26.26
C GLY A 242 3.59 19.39 -27.43
N GLU A 243 3.67 18.08 -27.22
CA GLU A 243 3.65 17.10 -28.30
C GLU A 243 2.30 17.09 -29.02
N SER A 244 2.30 16.71 -30.30
CA SER A 244 1.11 16.81 -31.16
C SER A 244 0.06 15.76 -30.81
N LEU A 245 -1.20 16.16 -30.83
CA LEU A 245 -2.37 15.27 -30.79
C LEU A 245 -2.83 14.93 -32.21
N SER A 246 -3.44 13.75 -32.38
CA SER A 246 -3.98 13.31 -33.67
C SER A 246 -5.01 14.28 -34.26
N GLY A 247 -5.77 15.00 -33.44
CA GLY A 247 -6.73 16.03 -33.83
C GLY A 247 -6.14 17.41 -34.08
N GLY A 248 -4.81 17.58 -34.11
CA GLY A 248 -4.12 18.85 -34.40
C GLY A 248 -3.88 19.76 -33.20
N GLY A 249 -4.24 19.34 -31.99
CA GLY A 249 -3.94 20.06 -30.75
C GLY A 249 -2.58 19.70 -30.15
N LYS A 250 -2.30 20.22 -28.97
CA LYS A 250 -1.08 19.97 -28.18
C LYS A 250 -1.41 19.23 -26.89
N SER A 251 -0.54 18.30 -26.49
CA SER A 251 -0.62 17.60 -25.22
C SER A 251 -0.42 18.55 -24.05
N SER A 252 -1.20 18.35 -22.98
CA SER A 252 -0.98 19.02 -21.68
C SER A 252 0.17 18.43 -20.86
N GLY A 253 0.77 17.35 -21.36
CA GLY A 253 1.92 16.69 -20.76
C GLY A 253 1.61 15.69 -19.68
N LEU A 254 2.64 14.93 -19.32
CA LEU A 254 2.61 13.88 -18.30
C LEU A 254 2.07 14.38 -16.95
N MET A 255 2.56 15.52 -16.49
CA MET A 255 2.27 16.03 -15.15
C MET A 255 0.77 16.31 -14.92
N SER A 256 0.04 16.67 -15.97
CA SER A 256 -1.40 16.91 -15.89
C SER A 256 -2.16 15.64 -15.49
N PHE A 257 -1.79 14.50 -16.06
CA PHE A 257 -2.42 13.21 -15.78
C PHE A 257 -1.95 12.61 -14.45
N LEU A 258 -0.68 12.77 -14.08
CA LEU A 258 -0.17 12.34 -12.78
C LEU A 258 -0.92 13.02 -11.62
N LYS A 259 -1.23 14.32 -11.75
CA LYS A 259 -2.03 15.06 -10.76
C LYS A 259 -3.45 14.51 -10.58
N ILE A 260 -4.08 14.03 -11.66
CA ILE A 260 -5.40 13.35 -11.57
C ILE A 260 -5.28 12.06 -10.76
N GLY A 261 -4.31 11.21 -11.11
CA GLY A 261 -4.08 9.93 -10.41
C GLY A 261 -3.71 10.11 -8.95
N ASP A 262 -2.92 11.12 -8.60
CA ASP A 262 -2.58 11.46 -7.22
C ASP A 262 -3.83 11.85 -6.41
N ARG A 263 -4.70 12.68 -6.96
CA ARG A 263 -5.96 13.06 -6.30
C ARG A 263 -6.92 11.89 -6.16
N ALA A 264 -7.04 11.04 -7.18
CA ALA A 264 -7.85 9.83 -7.11
C ALA A 264 -7.35 8.89 -6.00
N ALA A 265 -6.05 8.67 -5.91
CA ALA A 265 -5.42 7.87 -4.85
C ALA A 265 -5.69 8.46 -3.45
N GLY A 266 -5.60 9.78 -3.29
CA GLY A 266 -5.87 10.47 -2.02
C GLY A 266 -7.32 10.37 -1.55
N ALA A 267 -8.27 10.24 -2.50
CA ALA A 267 -9.69 10.13 -2.18
C ALA A 267 -10.11 8.71 -1.78
N ILE A 268 -9.38 7.69 -2.19
CA ILE A 268 -9.75 6.29 -1.99
C ILE A 268 -9.07 5.74 -0.74
N LYS A 269 -9.88 5.34 0.25
CA LYS A 269 -9.42 4.67 1.47
C LYS A 269 -9.92 3.23 1.47
N SER A 270 -9.03 2.28 1.72
CA SER A 270 -9.38 0.86 1.72
C SER A 270 -10.38 0.52 2.83
N GLY A 271 -11.47 -0.15 2.46
CA GLY A 271 -12.42 -0.76 3.38
C GLY A 271 -13.05 0.17 4.42
N GLY A 272 -13.08 1.49 4.17
CA GLY A 272 -13.56 2.46 5.17
C GLY A 272 -12.61 2.62 6.36
N THR A 273 -11.45 2.00 6.33
CA THR A 273 -10.43 2.02 7.37
C THR A 273 -9.10 2.58 6.85
N THR A 274 -8.31 2.91 7.61
CA THR A 274 -7.00 3.45 7.88
C THR A 274 -5.85 3.19 6.89
N ARG A 275 -5.96 2.41 5.82
CA ARG A 275 -4.86 2.28 4.85
C ARG A 275 -5.03 3.27 3.71
N ARG A 276 -4.05 4.16 3.55
CA ARG A 276 -3.95 5.04 2.37
C ARG A 276 -3.62 4.22 1.13
N ALA A 277 -4.03 4.70 -0.04
CA ALA A 277 -3.59 4.16 -1.31
C ALA A 277 -2.05 4.19 -1.39
N ALA A 278 -1.47 3.12 -1.92
CA ALA A 278 -0.03 3.02 -2.14
C ALA A 278 0.21 2.98 -3.65
N LYS A 279 0.94 3.97 -4.17
CA LYS A 279 1.17 4.15 -5.60
C LYS A 279 2.64 4.46 -5.87
N MET A 280 3.23 3.80 -6.89
CA MET A 280 4.51 4.14 -7.48
C MET A 280 4.28 4.76 -8.86
N VAL A 281 4.91 5.88 -9.09
CA VAL A 281 5.04 6.51 -10.41
C VAL A 281 6.49 6.39 -10.85
N THR A 282 6.74 5.75 -11.97
CA THR A 282 8.08 5.61 -12.55
C THR A 282 8.12 6.38 -13.86
N VAL A 283 9.18 7.15 -14.09
CA VAL A 283 9.43 7.87 -15.34
C VAL A 283 10.89 7.68 -15.78
N ASP A 284 11.08 7.35 -17.04
CA ASP A 284 12.41 7.17 -17.62
C ASP A 284 13.13 8.52 -17.77
N ILE A 285 14.44 8.52 -17.57
CA ILE A 285 15.27 9.72 -17.52
C ILE A 285 15.30 10.51 -18.85
N ASP A 286 14.90 9.88 -19.95
CA ASP A 286 14.85 10.51 -21.28
C ASP A 286 13.48 11.12 -21.64
N HIS A 287 12.52 11.14 -20.68
CA HIS A 287 11.19 11.69 -20.94
C HIS A 287 11.23 13.22 -21.10
N PRO A 288 10.49 13.82 -22.05
CA PRO A 288 10.48 15.28 -22.26
C PRO A 288 10.13 16.11 -21.02
N ASP A 289 9.22 15.60 -20.17
CA ASP A 289 8.77 16.30 -18.96
C ASP A 289 9.56 15.88 -17.70
N ILE A 290 10.75 15.27 -17.85
CA ILE A 290 11.49 14.68 -16.72
C ILE A 290 11.91 15.73 -15.69
N GLU A 291 12.28 16.92 -16.09
CA GLU A 291 12.71 17.96 -15.17
C GLU A 291 11.55 18.44 -14.28
N GLU A 292 10.36 18.67 -14.86
CA GLU A 292 9.15 19.02 -14.07
C GLU A 292 8.77 17.88 -13.13
N TYR A 293 8.92 16.63 -13.56
CA TYR A 293 8.65 15.46 -12.74
C TYR A 293 9.60 15.35 -11.55
N ILE A 294 10.90 15.56 -11.73
CA ILE A 294 11.90 15.55 -10.65
C ILE A 294 11.58 16.62 -9.60
N ASP A 295 11.26 17.84 -10.04
CA ASP A 295 11.01 18.97 -9.16
C ASP A 295 9.60 18.97 -8.55
N TRP A 296 8.70 18.09 -8.97
CA TRP A 296 7.28 18.15 -8.64
C TRP A 296 7.04 18.30 -7.14
N LYS A 297 7.55 17.38 -6.31
CA LYS A 297 7.33 17.42 -4.86
C LYS A 297 8.03 18.56 -4.17
N VAL A 298 9.22 18.97 -4.66
CA VAL A 298 9.93 20.14 -4.13
C VAL A 298 9.08 21.41 -4.30
N VAL A 299 8.48 21.59 -5.48
CA VAL A 299 7.60 22.74 -5.77
C VAL A 299 6.34 22.70 -4.90
N GLU A 300 5.76 21.52 -4.69
CA GLU A 300 4.57 21.38 -3.85
C GLU A 300 4.88 21.66 -2.36
N GLU A 301 6.03 21.23 -1.84
CA GLU A 301 6.50 21.57 -0.48
C GLU A 301 6.76 23.09 -0.32
N GLN A 302 7.30 23.74 -1.33
CA GLN A 302 7.46 25.20 -1.33
C GLN A 302 6.09 25.92 -1.23
N LYS A 303 5.05 25.38 -1.90
CA LYS A 303 3.68 25.92 -1.78
C LYS A 303 3.12 25.75 -0.37
N VAL A 304 3.35 24.60 0.29
CA VAL A 304 2.97 24.38 1.69
C VAL A 304 3.66 25.39 2.59
N ALA A 305 4.97 25.58 2.46
CA ALA A 305 5.73 26.53 3.25
C ALA A 305 5.21 27.97 3.07
N ALA A 306 4.92 28.36 1.82
CA ALA A 306 4.34 29.68 1.51
C ALA A 306 2.93 29.84 2.11
N LEU A 307 2.08 28.82 2.06
CA LEU A 307 0.73 28.84 2.62
C LEU A 307 0.78 28.97 4.15
N VAL A 308 1.64 28.21 4.82
CA VAL A 308 1.82 28.27 6.27
C VAL A 308 2.34 29.62 6.70
N ALA A 309 3.41 30.12 6.10
CA ALA A 309 4.00 31.42 6.42
C ALA A 309 3.00 32.56 6.13
N GLY A 310 2.37 32.53 4.97
CA GLY A 310 1.39 33.53 4.54
C GLY A 310 0.17 33.60 5.45
N SER A 311 -0.38 32.47 5.87
CA SER A 311 -1.54 32.43 6.79
C SER A 311 -1.21 33.01 8.16
N LYS A 312 -0.03 32.71 8.72
CA LYS A 312 0.42 33.28 10.01
C LYS A 312 0.70 34.77 9.91
N LEU A 313 1.28 35.23 8.80
CA LEU A 313 1.47 36.68 8.57
C LEU A 313 0.13 37.40 8.40
N ALA A 314 -0.81 36.82 7.65
CA ALA A 314 -2.14 37.36 7.48
C ALA A 314 -2.85 37.50 8.83
N GLN A 315 -2.88 36.45 9.65
CA GLN A 315 -3.46 36.50 11.00
C GLN A 315 -2.85 37.63 11.84
N LYS A 316 -1.51 37.69 11.92
CA LYS A 316 -0.78 38.68 12.69
C LYS A 316 -1.18 40.11 12.28
N HIS A 317 -0.98 40.46 11.00
CA HIS A 317 -1.18 41.83 10.55
C HIS A 317 -2.63 42.23 10.47
N MET A 318 -3.55 41.31 10.17
CA MET A 318 -4.99 41.63 10.21
C MET A 318 -5.49 41.83 11.64
N SER A 319 -4.99 41.05 12.60
CA SER A 319 -5.29 41.30 14.03
C SER A 319 -4.71 42.61 14.52
N GLU A 320 -3.52 43.01 14.05
CA GLU A 320 -2.93 44.34 14.38
C GLU A 320 -3.76 45.49 13.81
N VAL A 321 -4.28 45.37 12.57
CA VAL A 321 -5.18 46.36 11.97
C VAL A 321 -6.49 46.47 12.75
N MET A 322 -7.11 45.33 13.10
CA MET A 322 -8.33 45.29 13.90
C MET A 322 -8.12 45.98 15.26
N ARG A 323 -7.06 45.59 15.97
CA ARG A 323 -6.71 46.14 17.27
C ARG A 323 -6.49 47.63 17.21
N ALA A 324 -5.78 48.15 16.20
CA ALA A 324 -5.55 49.55 16.01
C ALA A 324 -6.83 50.36 15.77
N CYS A 325 -7.89 49.75 15.23
CA CYS A 325 -9.21 50.37 15.13
C CYS A 325 -9.98 50.34 16.47
N VAL A 326 -9.93 49.22 17.19
CA VAL A 326 -10.73 48.98 18.40
C VAL A 326 -10.15 49.71 19.61
N GLU A 327 -8.82 49.72 19.80
CA GLU A 327 -8.14 50.30 20.95
C GLU A 327 -7.99 51.84 20.88
N ALA A 328 -8.35 52.48 19.78
CA ALA A 328 -8.31 53.95 19.62
C ALA A 328 -9.47 54.63 20.34
N SER A 329 -9.53 54.47 21.66
CA SER A 329 -10.62 55.01 22.52
C SER A 329 -10.59 56.52 22.70
N ASP A 330 -9.47 57.15 22.38
CA ASP A 330 -9.25 58.61 22.41
C ASP A 330 -9.71 59.33 21.13
N LEU A 331 -10.10 58.56 20.10
CA LEU A 331 -10.61 59.05 18.82
C LEU A 331 -12.13 58.83 18.72
N ASP A 332 -12.80 59.73 18.00
CA ASP A 332 -14.22 59.56 17.69
C ASP A 332 -14.48 58.41 16.72
N ASP A 333 -15.76 58.07 16.52
CA ASP A 333 -16.19 56.92 15.70
C ASP A 333 -15.89 57.04 14.20
N VAL A 334 -15.42 58.20 13.73
CA VAL A 334 -14.97 58.40 12.34
C VAL A 334 -13.45 58.40 12.26
N ALA A 335 -12.79 59.13 13.15
CA ALA A 335 -11.35 59.29 13.18
C ALA A 335 -10.59 57.98 13.45
N ARG A 336 -11.14 57.09 14.30
CA ARG A 336 -10.52 55.82 14.66
C ARG A 336 -10.31 54.87 13.46
N TYR A 337 -11.13 55.00 12.43
CA TYR A 337 -11.02 54.17 11.19
C TYR A 337 -10.30 54.89 10.07
N ASN A 338 -9.86 56.14 10.28
CA ASN A 338 -9.17 56.96 9.29
C ASN A 338 -7.65 56.88 9.53
N PRO A 339 -6.83 56.28 8.62
CA PRO A 339 -5.38 56.19 8.80
C PRO A 339 -4.66 57.56 8.76
N LYS A 340 -5.33 58.64 8.36
CA LYS A 340 -4.75 59.99 8.44
C LYS A 340 -4.80 60.57 9.88
N GLU A 341 -5.76 60.12 10.67
CA GLU A 341 -6.01 60.58 12.02
C GLU A 341 -5.54 59.55 13.06
N ASN A 342 -5.78 58.27 12.82
CA ASN A 342 -5.31 57.17 13.66
C ASN A 342 -3.88 56.72 13.23
N LYS A 343 -2.88 57.14 13.99
CA LYS A 343 -1.46 56.87 13.74
C LYS A 343 -1.12 55.38 13.86
N GLU A 344 -1.72 54.67 14.83
CA GLU A 344 -1.47 53.22 15.01
C GLU A 344 -2.09 52.40 13.87
N LEU A 345 -3.27 52.77 13.39
CA LEU A 345 -3.88 52.17 12.22
C LEU A 345 -3.03 52.41 10.97
N LYS A 346 -2.50 53.61 10.78
CA LYS A 346 -1.57 53.90 9.66
C LYS A 346 -0.33 53.00 9.72
N LYS A 347 0.25 52.82 10.90
CA LYS A 347 1.43 51.96 11.12
C LYS A 347 1.11 50.51 10.85
N ALA A 348 -0.03 49.99 11.32
CA ALA A 348 -0.48 48.62 11.07
C ALA A 348 -0.74 48.38 9.58
N ILE A 349 -1.38 49.32 8.86
CA ILE A 349 -1.58 49.24 7.41
C ILE A 349 -0.23 49.17 6.65
N LEU A 350 0.71 50.04 7.02
CA LEU A 350 2.05 50.02 6.37
C LEU A 350 2.82 48.72 6.63
N ALA A 351 2.69 48.19 7.84
CA ALA A 351 3.28 46.88 8.19
C ALA A 351 2.65 45.73 7.38
N ALA A 352 1.32 45.71 7.26
CA ALA A 352 0.59 44.75 6.44
C ALA A 352 0.99 44.82 4.96
N ARG A 353 1.10 46.02 4.40
CA ARG A 353 1.58 46.23 3.01
C ARG A 353 3.01 45.73 2.81
N LYS A 354 3.92 46.01 3.76
CA LYS A 354 5.30 45.52 3.72
C LYS A 354 5.35 44.00 3.78
N ALA A 355 4.42 43.36 4.46
CA ALA A 355 4.25 41.90 4.50
C ALA A 355 3.48 41.34 3.29
N MET A 356 3.22 42.15 2.27
CA MET A 356 2.50 41.75 1.03
C MET A 356 1.06 41.31 1.24
N ILE A 357 0.41 41.76 2.34
CA ILE A 357 -1.01 41.48 2.56
C ILE A 357 -1.84 42.32 1.57
N PRO A 358 -2.78 41.70 0.84
CA PRO A 358 -3.62 42.41 -0.14
C PRO A 358 -4.43 43.54 0.49
N GLU A 359 -4.45 44.69 -0.16
CA GLU A 359 -5.12 45.90 0.35
C GLU A 359 -6.61 45.68 0.63
N ASN A 360 -7.28 44.87 -0.20
CA ASN A 360 -8.70 44.58 0.01
C ASN A 360 -8.96 43.83 1.32
N TYR A 361 -8.02 43.04 1.82
CA TYR A 361 -8.14 42.38 3.12
C TYR A 361 -8.01 43.40 4.26
N VAL A 362 -7.06 44.30 4.16
CA VAL A 362 -6.88 45.41 5.13
C VAL A 362 -8.16 46.26 5.22
N GLN A 363 -8.70 46.67 4.07
CA GLN A 363 -9.95 47.44 4.03
C GLN A 363 -11.14 46.67 4.60
N ARG A 364 -11.20 45.35 4.34
CA ARG A 364 -12.26 44.49 4.89
C ARG A 364 -12.23 44.43 6.41
N VAL A 365 -11.03 44.34 6.99
CA VAL A 365 -10.86 44.33 8.46
C VAL A 365 -11.32 45.67 9.08
N ILE A 366 -10.97 46.80 8.46
CA ILE A 366 -11.43 48.10 8.90
C ILE A 366 -12.98 48.20 8.85
N GLN A 367 -13.59 47.70 7.77
CA GLN A 367 -15.05 47.63 7.64
C GLN A 367 -15.69 46.75 8.73
N PHE A 368 -15.10 45.62 9.09
CA PHE A 368 -15.60 44.82 10.21
C PHE A 368 -15.51 45.53 11.54
N ALA A 369 -14.41 46.26 11.79
CA ALA A 369 -14.29 47.10 12.98
C ALA A 369 -15.37 48.20 13.02
N GLN A 370 -15.69 48.85 11.88
CA GLN A 370 -16.79 49.80 11.75
C GLN A 370 -18.16 49.18 12.04
N GLN A 371 -18.35 47.90 11.78
CA GLN A 371 -19.57 47.15 12.08
C GLN A 371 -19.64 46.67 13.55
N GLY A 372 -18.63 46.96 14.35
CA GLY A 372 -18.61 46.64 15.78
C GLY A 372 -17.90 45.31 16.12
N PHE A 373 -17.25 44.66 15.16
CA PHE A 373 -16.39 43.50 15.46
C PHE A 373 -15.11 43.98 16.16
N THR A 374 -14.73 43.28 17.23
CA THR A 374 -13.55 43.61 18.04
C THR A 374 -12.37 42.67 17.81
N GLU A 375 -12.63 41.55 17.20
CA GLU A 375 -11.61 40.55 16.88
C GLU A 375 -11.95 39.83 15.55
N ILE A 376 -10.94 39.26 14.91
CA ILE A 376 -11.09 38.43 13.70
C ILE A 376 -10.24 37.20 13.88
N SER A 377 -10.86 36.02 13.67
CA SER A 377 -10.15 34.78 13.59
C SER A 377 -9.81 34.49 12.13
N PHE A 378 -8.53 34.33 11.84
CA PHE A 378 -8.02 33.85 10.55
C PHE A 378 -7.59 32.39 10.68
N LYS A 379 -7.96 31.58 9.69
CA LYS A 379 -7.45 30.21 9.60
C LYS A 379 -5.96 30.25 9.32
N THR A 380 -5.18 29.58 10.17
CA THR A 380 -3.76 29.34 9.97
C THR A 380 -3.53 27.88 9.59
N TYR A 381 -2.46 27.66 8.87
CA TYR A 381 -1.98 26.33 8.48
C TYR A 381 -0.68 26.03 9.22
N ASP A 382 -0.39 24.74 9.36
CA ASP A 382 0.86 24.22 9.93
C ASP A 382 1.54 23.24 8.96
N THR A 383 2.68 22.69 9.38
CA THR A 383 3.48 21.75 8.60
C THR A 383 3.30 20.31 9.05
N ASP A 384 2.31 20.02 9.88
CA ASP A 384 2.01 18.64 10.24
C ASP A 384 1.54 17.87 9.00
N TRP A 385 2.02 16.66 8.85
CA TRP A 385 1.85 15.84 7.64
C TRP A 385 0.38 15.53 7.28
N ASP A 386 -0.54 15.62 8.24
CA ASP A 386 -1.98 15.45 8.08
C ASP A 386 -2.76 16.77 8.08
N SER A 387 -2.06 17.92 8.08
CA SER A 387 -2.67 19.24 8.08
C SER A 387 -3.40 19.53 6.77
N GLU A 388 -4.37 20.47 6.84
CA GLU A 388 -5.11 20.91 5.66
C GLU A 388 -4.21 21.54 4.58
N ALA A 389 -3.03 22.04 4.92
CA ALA A 389 -2.09 22.58 3.94
C ALA A 389 -1.71 21.53 2.90
N TYR A 390 -1.43 20.28 3.33
CA TYR A 390 -1.11 19.18 2.43
C TYR A 390 -2.29 18.71 1.58
N LEU A 391 -3.53 18.97 1.98
CA LEU A 391 -4.70 18.69 1.15
C LEU A 391 -4.83 19.64 -0.04
N THR A 392 -4.13 20.79 -0.04
CA THR A 392 -4.17 21.78 -1.12
C THR A 392 -3.19 21.51 -2.26
N VAL A 393 -2.16 20.69 -2.01
CA VAL A 393 -1.07 20.40 -2.94
C VAL A 393 -1.20 18.99 -3.56
N ALA A 394 -0.51 18.73 -4.66
CA ALA A 394 -0.50 17.43 -5.35
C ALA A 394 0.76 16.62 -4.99
N GLY A 395 0.86 15.37 -5.48
CA GLY A 395 2.03 14.52 -5.29
C GLY A 395 2.19 13.92 -3.91
N GLN A 396 1.14 13.97 -3.06
CA GLN A 396 1.20 13.48 -1.67
C GLN A 396 0.84 11.98 -1.53
N ASN A 397 0.34 11.36 -2.59
CA ASN A 397 -0.23 10.00 -2.53
C ASN A 397 0.54 9.00 -3.40
N SER A 398 1.70 9.39 -3.93
CA SER A 398 2.57 8.53 -4.74
C SER A 398 4.02 8.59 -4.27
N ASN A 399 4.71 7.44 -4.38
CA ASN A 399 6.16 7.38 -4.40
C ASN A 399 6.62 7.62 -5.84
N ASN A 400 7.61 8.46 -6.05
CA ASN A 400 8.10 8.79 -7.38
C ASN A 400 9.50 8.22 -7.57
N SER A 401 9.77 7.61 -8.73
CA SER A 401 11.09 7.10 -9.09
C SER A 401 11.48 7.50 -10.51
N VAL A 402 12.73 7.87 -10.69
CA VAL A 402 13.35 8.05 -12.00
C VAL A 402 14.08 6.77 -12.39
N ARG A 403 13.83 6.29 -13.60
CA ARG A 403 14.49 5.10 -14.14
C ARG A 403 15.67 5.53 -15.00
N VAL A 404 16.88 5.13 -14.57
CA VAL A 404 18.15 5.52 -15.20
C VAL A 404 18.83 4.33 -15.86
N THR A 405 19.48 4.57 -17.01
CA THR A 405 20.28 3.58 -17.73
C THR A 405 21.77 3.79 -17.44
N ASN A 406 22.60 2.77 -17.74
CA ASN A 406 24.05 2.90 -17.67
C ASN A 406 24.57 4.00 -18.62
N ASP A 407 23.93 4.19 -19.78
CA ASP A 407 24.31 5.25 -20.75
C ASP A 407 24.13 6.63 -20.13
N PHE A 408 23.01 6.88 -19.42
CA PHE A 408 22.83 8.12 -18.67
C PHE A 408 23.88 8.30 -17.59
N LEU A 409 24.17 7.25 -16.80
CA LEU A 409 25.17 7.32 -15.73
C LEU A 409 26.58 7.59 -16.29
N ASN A 410 26.93 7.03 -17.44
CA ASN A 410 28.18 7.33 -18.13
C ASN A 410 28.22 8.79 -18.60
N ALA A 411 27.12 9.31 -19.18
CA ALA A 411 27.00 10.70 -19.52
C ALA A 411 27.17 11.66 -18.33
N VAL A 412 26.65 11.25 -17.13
CA VAL A 412 26.88 12.00 -15.87
C VAL A 412 28.36 12.03 -15.52
N LEU A 413 29.06 10.88 -15.57
CA LEU A 413 30.50 10.79 -15.26
C LEU A 413 31.35 11.61 -16.20
N GLU A 414 30.96 11.69 -17.48
CA GLU A 414 31.65 12.45 -18.53
C GLU A 414 31.22 13.92 -18.59
N ASN A 415 30.24 14.32 -17.78
CA ASN A 415 29.59 15.63 -17.80
C ASN A 415 29.11 16.01 -19.23
N GLY A 416 28.57 14.99 -19.92
CA GLY A 416 28.09 15.07 -21.29
C GLY A 416 26.65 15.54 -21.43
N ASP A 417 26.18 15.61 -22.66
CA ASP A 417 24.81 15.93 -23.01
C ASP A 417 23.92 14.68 -22.87
N TRP A 418 22.65 14.90 -22.50
CA TRP A 418 21.59 13.90 -22.47
C TRP A 418 20.40 14.37 -23.31
N GLU A 419 19.87 13.47 -24.15
CA GLU A 419 18.77 13.78 -25.05
C GLU A 419 17.43 13.37 -24.41
N LEU A 420 16.48 14.31 -24.32
CA LEU A 420 15.09 14.06 -23.99
C LEU A 420 14.32 13.74 -25.27
N ILE A 421 13.60 12.63 -25.28
CA ILE A 421 13.04 12.04 -26.50
C ILE A 421 11.52 12.16 -26.51
N ARG A 422 10.96 12.74 -27.57
CA ARG A 422 9.51 12.80 -27.79
C ARG A 422 8.93 11.41 -28.01
N ARG A 423 7.79 11.17 -27.41
CA ARG A 423 7.11 9.86 -27.46
C ARG A 423 6.29 9.65 -28.74
N THR A 424 5.89 10.73 -29.39
CA THR A 424 5.07 10.66 -30.63
C THR A 424 5.85 10.31 -31.88
N ASP A 425 7.13 10.75 -32.01
CA ASP A 425 7.93 10.59 -33.23
C ASP A 425 9.38 10.14 -33.00
N GLY A 426 9.76 9.90 -31.71
CA GLY A 426 11.11 9.45 -31.36
C GLY A 426 12.23 10.46 -31.57
N LYS A 427 11.92 11.72 -31.88
CA LYS A 427 12.93 12.75 -32.09
C LYS A 427 13.33 13.43 -30.79
N VAL A 428 14.51 14.00 -30.79
CA VAL A 428 15.01 14.80 -29.67
C VAL A 428 14.09 16.01 -29.46
N ALA A 429 13.56 16.13 -28.27
CA ALA A 429 12.79 17.29 -27.81
C ALA A 429 13.73 18.38 -27.33
N GLU A 430 14.73 18.01 -26.54
CA GLU A 430 15.69 18.90 -25.89
C GLU A 430 16.98 18.14 -25.58
N LYS A 431 18.10 18.87 -25.47
CA LYS A 431 19.38 18.37 -24.94
C LYS A 431 19.69 19.11 -23.65
N VAL A 432 19.96 18.35 -22.60
CA VAL A 432 20.28 18.83 -21.24
C VAL A 432 21.64 18.29 -20.82
N ASN A 433 22.33 18.97 -19.89
CA ASN A 433 23.55 18.41 -19.32
C ASN A 433 23.19 17.28 -18.33
N ALA A 434 23.80 16.09 -18.51
CA ALA A 434 23.52 14.93 -17.67
C ALA A 434 23.93 15.15 -16.21
N GLY A 435 25.05 15.84 -15.96
CA GLY A 435 25.51 16.15 -14.60
C GLY A 435 24.58 17.12 -13.87
N GLU A 436 24.05 18.13 -14.55
CA GLU A 436 23.07 19.06 -13.97
C GLU A 436 21.75 18.34 -13.66
N LEU A 437 21.28 17.47 -14.55
CA LEU A 437 20.08 16.67 -14.33
C LEU A 437 20.24 15.71 -13.12
N TRP A 438 21.42 15.10 -12.97
CA TRP A 438 21.77 14.28 -11.81
C TRP A 438 21.77 15.08 -10.51
N GLN A 439 22.35 16.29 -10.49
CA GLN A 439 22.32 17.18 -9.33
C GLN A 439 20.90 17.60 -8.95
N LYS A 440 20.04 17.81 -9.95
CA LYS A 440 18.62 18.11 -9.74
C LYS A 440 17.92 16.95 -9.04
N ILE A 441 18.13 15.68 -9.45
CA ILE A 441 17.62 14.49 -8.79
C ILE A 441 18.10 14.42 -7.33
N ALA A 442 19.42 14.58 -7.11
CA ALA A 442 20.03 14.54 -5.79
C ALA A 442 19.45 15.63 -4.86
N HIS A 443 19.28 16.85 -5.37
CA HIS A 443 18.68 17.95 -4.62
C HIS A 443 17.21 17.65 -4.24
N ALA A 444 16.40 17.19 -5.17
CA ALA A 444 15.01 16.85 -4.92
C ALA A 444 14.89 15.72 -3.87
N ALA A 445 15.68 14.66 -4.01
CA ALA A 445 15.72 13.55 -3.06
C ALA A 445 16.14 14.00 -1.64
N TRP A 446 17.11 14.93 -1.55
CA TRP A 446 17.49 15.51 -0.27
C TRP A 446 16.38 16.39 0.33
N ALA A 447 15.74 17.21 -0.50
CA ALA A 447 14.75 18.21 -0.05
C ALA A 447 13.42 17.57 0.39
N CYS A 448 12.95 16.50 -0.28
CA CYS A 448 11.62 15.93 -0.04
C CYS A 448 11.55 14.39 -0.11
N ALA A 449 12.71 13.70 -0.07
CA ALA A 449 12.86 12.24 -0.12
C ALA A 449 12.39 11.58 -1.43
N ASP A 450 12.06 12.36 -2.46
CA ASP A 450 11.68 11.90 -3.80
C ASP A 450 12.39 12.76 -4.88
N PRO A 451 12.67 12.22 -6.07
CA PRO A 451 12.40 10.85 -6.49
C PRO A 451 13.45 9.84 -5.98
N GLY A 452 13.02 8.56 -5.91
CA GLY A 452 13.95 7.44 -5.84
C GLY A 452 14.57 7.13 -7.21
N LEU A 453 15.49 6.17 -7.26
CA LEU A 453 16.15 5.72 -8.49
C LEU A 453 15.86 4.24 -8.75
N GLN A 454 15.66 3.90 -10.02
CA GLN A 454 15.63 2.53 -10.50
C GLN A 454 16.67 2.38 -11.61
N TYR A 455 17.60 1.43 -11.44
CA TYR A 455 18.72 1.19 -12.34
C TYR A 455 18.31 0.23 -13.46
N ASP A 456 17.73 0.76 -14.52
CA ASP A 456 17.09 0.01 -15.61
C ASP A 456 17.97 -1.08 -16.22
N THR A 457 19.21 -0.77 -16.53
CA THR A 457 20.15 -1.71 -17.15
C THR A 457 20.42 -2.89 -16.21
N THR A 458 20.81 -2.62 -14.97
CA THR A 458 21.10 -3.64 -13.95
C THR A 458 19.87 -4.51 -13.64
N ILE A 459 18.70 -3.89 -13.46
CA ILE A 459 17.45 -4.61 -13.20
C ILE A 459 17.15 -5.61 -14.31
N ASN A 460 17.31 -5.19 -15.59
CA ASN A 460 17.04 -6.06 -16.72
C ASN A 460 18.16 -7.09 -17.00
N GLU A 461 19.40 -6.82 -16.59
CA GLU A 461 20.50 -7.81 -16.62
C GLU A 461 20.22 -8.97 -15.64
N TRP A 462 19.63 -8.68 -14.48
CA TRP A 462 19.26 -9.69 -13.48
C TRP A 462 17.86 -10.28 -13.68
N HIS A 463 17.17 -9.88 -14.73
CA HIS A 463 15.82 -10.36 -15.02
C HIS A 463 15.82 -11.86 -15.34
N THR A 464 15.07 -12.63 -14.54
CA THR A 464 15.02 -14.10 -14.65
C THR A 464 14.14 -14.62 -15.79
N CYS A 465 13.34 -13.75 -16.43
CA CYS A 465 12.40 -14.11 -17.48
C CYS A 465 12.40 -13.10 -18.65
N PRO A 466 13.55 -12.83 -19.29
CA PRO A 466 13.68 -11.78 -20.32
C PRO A 466 12.83 -12.06 -21.57
N ILE A 467 12.54 -13.33 -21.89
CA ILE A 467 11.69 -13.70 -23.03
C ILE A 467 10.23 -13.28 -22.80
N GLY A 468 9.78 -13.20 -21.54
CA GLY A 468 8.44 -12.76 -21.18
C GLY A 468 8.18 -11.28 -21.40
N GLY A 469 9.23 -10.49 -21.50
CA GLY A 469 9.17 -9.03 -21.67
C GLY A 469 10.26 -8.33 -20.88
N ARG A 470 10.20 -7.00 -20.84
CA ARG A 470 11.14 -6.14 -20.12
C ARG A 470 10.54 -5.69 -18.78
N ILE A 471 11.34 -5.56 -17.75
CA ILE A 471 10.95 -4.92 -16.49
C ILE A 471 10.99 -3.41 -16.69
N ASN A 472 9.82 -2.76 -16.57
CA ASN A 472 9.68 -1.32 -16.78
C ASN A 472 9.38 -0.55 -15.50
N ALA A 473 8.80 -1.19 -14.50
CA ALA A 473 8.31 -0.56 -13.28
C ALA A 473 8.50 -1.46 -12.06
N SER A 474 8.10 -0.96 -10.91
CA SER A 474 8.02 -1.70 -9.66
C SER A 474 6.69 -1.45 -8.95
N ASN A 475 6.40 -2.23 -7.91
CA ASN A 475 5.38 -1.92 -6.91
C ASN A 475 5.74 -0.67 -6.08
N PRO A 476 4.86 -0.17 -5.19
CA PRO A 476 5.08 1.08 -4.46
C PRO A 476 6.34 1.13 -3.58
N CYS A 477 6.77 0.00 -3.03
CA CYS A 477 7.95 -0.06 -2.15
C CYS A 477 9.24 -0.45 -2.89
N SER A 478 9.16 -0.71 -4.20
CA SER A 478 10.28 -1.08 -5.09
C SER A 478 10.97 -2.42 -4.79
N GLU A 479 10.35 -3.31 -4.01
CA GLU A 479 10.87 -4.66 -3.78
C GLU A 479 10.45 -5.67 -4.85
N TYR A 480 9.38 -5.39 -5.59
CA TYR A 480 8.88 -6.23 -6.66
C TYR A 480 9.19 -5.63 -8.03
N MET A 481 10.21 -6.17 -8.69
CA MET A 481 10.71 -5.79 -10.02
C MET A 481 10.41 -6.93 -10.99
N PHE A 482 9.32 -6.83 -11.75
CA PHE A 482 8.90 -7.87 -12.68
C PHE A 482 8.14 -7.26 -13.87
N LEU A 483 7.51 -8.12 -14.67
CA LEU A 483 6.76 -7.72 -15.86
C LEU A 483 5.55 -6.84 -15.50
N ASP A 484 5.21 -5.95 -16.42
CA ASP A 484 3.94 -5.21 -16.35
C ASP A 484 2.75 -6.21 -16.34
N ASP A 485 1.64 -5.79 -15.76
CA ASP A 485 0.41 -6.57 -15.63
C ASP A 485 0.60 -7.90 -14.89
N THR A 486 1.33 -7.83 -13.79
CA THR A 486 1.53 -8.93 -12.84
C THR A 486 1.28 -8.48 -11.40
N ALA A 487 1.13 -9.45 -10.51
CA ALA A 487 0.93 -9.20 -9.09
C ALA A 487 1.77 -10.15 -8.24
N CYS A 488 2.16 -9.69 -7.06
CA CYS A 488 2.87 -10.47 -6.07
C CYS A 488 2.11 -10.46 -4.74
N ASN A 489 1.90 -11.62 -4.14
CA ASN A 489 1.48 -11.69 -2.75
C ASN A 489 2.69 -11.89 -1.83
N LEU A 490 2.55 -11.51 -0.59
CA LEU A 490 3.68 -11.40 0.33
C LEU A 490 3.39 -12.09 1.66
N ALA A 491 4.45 -12.65 2.26
CA ALA A 491 4.51 -13.03 3.66
C ALA A 491 5.91 -12.78 4.22
N SER A 492 6.01 -12.61 5.55
CA SER A 492 7.29 -12.43 6.23
C SER A 492 7.38 -13.36 7.43
N LEU A 493 8.51 -14.05 7.57
CA LEU A 493 8.85 -14.85 8.73
C LEU A 493 9.55 -13.99 9.78
N ASN A 494 9.17 -14.14 11.05
CA ASN A 494 9.78 -13.44 12.15
C ASN A 494 10.98 -14.23 12.69
N LEU A 495 12.19 -13.82 12.33
CA LEU A 495 13.41 -14.54 12.67
C LEU A 495 13.63 -14.76 14.18
N MET A 496 13.10 -13.88 15.02
CA MET A 496 13.20 -14.02 16.47
C MET A 496 12.46 -15.24 17.01
N GLN A 497 11.46 -15.76 16.31
CA GLN A 497 10.70 -16.93 16.72
C GLN A 497 11.39 -18.27 16.37
N PHE A 498 12.47 -18.21 15.61
CA PHE A 498 13.32 -19.36 15.26
C PHE A 498 14.63 -19.38 16.06
N ARG A 499 14.71 -18.60 17.13
CA ARG A 499 15.88 -18.55 18.03
C ARG A 499 15.57 -19.30 19.31
N HIS A 500 16.38 -20.33 19.62
CA HIS A 500 16.33 -21.03 20.89
C HIS A 500 16.81 -20.16 22.06
N ALA A 501 16.44 -20.55 23.28
CA ALA A 501 16.88 -19.86 24.49
C ALA A 501 18.41 -19.84 24.69
N ASP A 502 19.12 -20.83 24.16
CA ASP A 502 20.58 -20.91 24.17
C ASP A 502 21.25 -20.06 23.07
N GLY A 503 20.46 -19.36 22.25
CA GLY A 503 20.94 -18.47 21.21
C GLY A 503 21.09 -19.10 19.82
N ARG A 504 20.99 -20.41 19.69
CA ARG A 504 21.06 -21.09 18.37
C ARG A 504 19.83 -20.77 17.53
N PHE A 505 20.02 -20.71 16.22
CA PHE A 505 18.93 -20.57 15.25
C PHE A 505 18.39 -21.96 14.86
N ASP A 506 17.06 -22.14 14.92
CA ASP A 506 16.39 -23.39 14.53
C ASP A 506 16.18 -23.43 13.03
N ILE A 507 17.19 -23.95 12.32
CA ILE A 507 17.18 -24.03 10.85
C ILE A 507 16.05 -24.92 10.36
N GLU A 508 15.80 -26.05 11.02
CA GLU A 508 14.76 -27.01 10.59
C GLU A 508 13.34 -26.43 10.76
N ALA A 509 13.07 -25.72 11.87
CA ALA A 509 11.81 -25.02 12.05
C ALA A 509 11.63 -23.90 11.02
N PHE A 510 12.72 -23.20 10.68
CA PHE A 510 12.71 -22.16 9.68
C PHE A 510 12.44 -22.72 8.27
N GLU A 511 13.11 -23.81 7.87
CA GLU A 511 12.85 -24.50 6.60
C GLU A 511 11.42 -25.02 6.51
N HIS A 512 10.89 -25.58 7.60
CA HIS A 512 9.50 -26.04 7.68
C HIS A 512 8.52 -24.86 7.47
N ALA A 513 8.74 -23.75 8.14
CA ALA A 513 7.95 -22.55 7.97
C ALA A 513 8.02 -21.99 6.54
N VAL A 514 9.22 -21.94 5.94
CA VAL A 514 9.42 -21.51 4.55
C VAL A 514 8.61 -22.39 3.60
N ARG A 515 8.62 -23.72 3.79
CA ARG A 515 7.85 -24.67 2.97
C ARG A 515 6.35 -24.39 3.05
N LEU A 516 5.80 -24.29 4.25
CA LEU A 516 4.36 -24.03 4.45
C LEU A 516 3.91 -22.69 3.88
N TRP A 517 4.70 -21.64 4.09
CA TRP A 517 4.37 -20.32 3.57
C TRP A 517 4.53 -20.21 2.05
N THR A 518 5.45 -20.94 1.44
CA THR A 518 5.52 -21.04 -0.03
C THR A 518 4.24 -21.67 -0.60
N VAL A 519 3.75 -22.76 0.01
CA VAL A 519 2.46 -23.37 -0.38
C VAL A 519 1.30 -22.40 -0.17
N THR A 520 1.29 -21.66 0.93
CA THR A 520 0.25 -20.64 1.22
C THR A 520 0.22 -19.53 0.19
N LEU A 521 1.38 -18.99 -0.19
CA LEU A 521 1.47 -17.95 -1.20
C LEU A 521 1.05 -18.46 -2.59
N GLU A 522 1.44 -19.67 -2.95
CA GLU A 522 1.02 -20.34 -4.19
C GLU A 522 -0.50 -20.55 -4.23
N THR A 523 -1.10 -21.07 -3.15
CA THR A 523 -2.55 -21.21 -3.00
C THR A 523 -3.26 -19.86 -3.12
N SER A 524 -2.64 -18.80 -2.61
CA SER A 524 -3.18 -17.44 -2.70
C SER A 524 -3.29 -16.94 -4.15
N VAL A 525 -2.39 -17.36 -5.05
CA VAL A 525 -2.54 -17.08 -6.48
C VAL A 525 -3.72 -17.85 -7.08
N LEU A 526 -3.88 -19.13 -6.71
CA LEU A 526 -4.97 -19.98 -7.17
C LEU A 526 -6.35 -19.41 -6.83
N MET A 527 -6.52 -18.90 -5.60
CA MET A 527 -7.81 -18.41 -5.10
C MET A 527 -8.14 -16.96 -5.48
N ALA A 528 -7.19 -16.21 -6.04
CA ALA A 528 -7.29 -14.76 -6.19
C ALA A 528 -8.16 -14.31 -7.36
N GLN A 529 -8.70 -13.09 -7.24
CA GLN A 529 -9.19 -12.29 -8.36
C GLN A 529 -8.34 -11.02 -8.53
N PHE A 530 -8.35 -10.48 -9.76
CA PHE A 530 -7.46 -9.39 -10.18
C PHE A 530 -8.23 -8.27 -10.88
N PRO A 531 -7.75 -7.01 -10.88
CA PRO A 531 -8.48 -5.84 -11.37
C PRO A 531 -8.64 -5.78 -12.89
N SER A 532 -7.87 -6.55 -13.66
CA SER A 532 -7.95 -6.63 -15.12
C SER A 532 -7.70 -8.05 -15.61
N ARG A 533 -8.01 -8.29 -16.90
CA ARG A 533 -7.76 -9.58 -17.58
C ARG A 533 -6.27 -9.87 -17.69
N GLU A 534 -5.49 -8.85 -18.04
CA GLU A 534 -4.05 -8.93 -18.26
C GLU A 534 -3.36 -9.36 -16.97
N ILE A 535 -3.70 -8.71 -15.83
CA ILE A 535 -3.12 -9.06 -14.53
C ILE A 535 -3.56 -10.46 -14.08
N ALA A 536 -4.81 -10.84 -14.33
CA ALA A 536 -5.28 -12.20 -14.02
C ALA A 536 -4.50 -13.24 -14.82
N GLN A 537 -4.28 -13.00 -16.12
CA GLN A 537 -3.50 -13.90 -16.96
C GLN A 537 -2.02 -13.91 -16.58
N GLY A 538 -1.40 -12.74 -16.40
CA GLY A 538 0.02 -12.64 -16.02
C GLY A 538 0.31 -13.31 -14.67
N SER A 539 -0.58 -13.13 -13.69
CA SER A 539 -0.46 -13.78 -12.38
C SER A 539 -0.63 -15.31 -12.45
N TYR A 540 -1.55 -15.80 -13.29
CA TYR A 540 -1.72 -17.22 -13.53
C TYR A 540 -0.52 -17.83 -14.24
N ASP A 541 0.02 -17.13 -15.25
CA ASP A 541 1.11 -17.61 -16.09
C ASP A 541 2.45 -17.68 -15.35
N TYR A 542 2.77 -16.70 -14.50
CA TYR A 542 4.07 -16.55 -13.84
C TYR A 542 4.07 -16.88 -12.35
N ARG A 543 2.94 -16.78 -11.67
CA ARG A 543 2.72 -17.14 -10.25
C ARG A 543 3.78 -16.60 -9.30
N THR A 544 4.07 -15.32 -9.37
CA THR A 544 5.12 -14.68 -8.57
C THR A 544 4.77 -14.63 -7.08
N LEU A 545 5.70 -15.08 -6.23
CA LEU A 545 5.59 -15.19 -4.79
C LEU A 545 6.65 -14.32 -4.11
N GLY A 546 6.26 -13.59 -3.06
CA GLY A 546 7.15 -12.75 -2.26
C GLY A 546 7.25 -13.25 -0.83
N LEU A 547 8.22 -14.10 -0.52
CA LEU A 547 8.51 -14.55 0.84
C LEU A 547 9.75 -13.85 1.37
N GLY A 548 9.61 -13.18 2.51
CA GLY A 548 10.68 -12.45 3.17
C GLY A 548 10.79 -12.76 4.66
N PHE A 549 11.60 -12.00 5.36
CA PHE A 549 11.75 -12.11 6.80
C PHE A 549 11.80 -10.73 7.48
N ALA A 550 11.48 -10.70 8.77
CA ALA A 550 11.56 -9.54 9.63
C ALA A 550 12.48 -9.83 10.83
N ASN A 551 12.92 -8.77 11.50
CA ASN A 551 13.70 -8.84 12.74
C ASN A 551 15.15 -9.34 12.60
N ILE A 552 15.79 -9.21 11.43
CA ILE A 552 17.21 -9.51 11.29
C ILE A 552 18.07 -8.65 12.26
N GLY A 553 17.80 -7.36 12.37
CA GLY A 553 18.47 -6.48 13.32
C GLY A 553 18.27 -6.91 14.77
N GLY A 554 17.05 -7.31 15.15
CA GLY A 554 16.72 -7.85 16.47
C GLY A 554 17.48 -9.14 16.76
N LEU A 555 17.56 -10.06 15.79
CA LEU A 555 18.28 -11.31 15.89
C LEU A 555 19.80 -11.06 16.11
N LEU A 556 20.39 -10.16 15.33
CA LEU A 556 21.80 -9.80 15.43
C LEU A 556 22.13 -9.17 16.79
N MET A 557 21.32 -8.21 17.26
CA MET A 557 21.49 -7.60 18.58
C MET A 557 21.36 -8.61 19.71
N ALA A 558 20.36 -9.52 19.64
CA ALA A 558 20.18 -10.58 20.62
C ALA A 558 21.31 -11.60 20.62
N ALA A 559 22.00 -11.79 19.48
CA ALA A 559 23.18 -12.63 19.34
C ALA A 559 24.50 -11.93 19.69
N GLY A 560 24.48 -10.61 19.94
CA GLY A 560 25.66 -9.83 20.27
C GLY A 560 26.51 -9.43 19.05
N TYR A 561 25.97 -9.50 17.85
CA TYR A 561 26.67 -9.04 16.64
C TYR A 561 26.39 -7.57 16.34
N SER A 562 27.43 -6.84 15.92
CA SER A 562 27.23 -5.51 15.33
C SER A 562 26.49 -5.64 14.02
N TYR A 563 25.48 -4.77 13.78
CA TYR A 563 24.72 -4.75 12.52
C TYR A 563 25.62 -4.57 11.29
N ASP A 564 26.70 -3.81 11.43
CA ASP A 564 27.69 -3.54 10.39
C ASP A 564 28.94 -4.43 10.55
N SER A 565 28.78 -5.70 10.86
CA SER A 565 29.89 -6.66 10.93
C SER A 565 29.85 -7.67 9.78
N ASP A 566 30.98 -8.30 9.49
CA ASP A 566 31.08 -9.37 8.49
C ASP A 566 30.27 -10.60 8.92
N GLU A 567 30.25 -10.90 10.22
CA GLU A 567 29.45 -11.98 10.80
C GLU A 567 27.95 -11.72 10.60
N ALA A 568 27.49 -10.48 10.79
CA ALA A 568 26.10 -10.10 10.56
C ALA A 568 25.69 -10.26 9.09
N ARG A 569 26.55 -9.80 8.17
CA ARG A 569 26.34 -9.98 6.73
C ARG A 569 26.34 -11.44 6.32
N ALA A 570 27.26 -12.24 6.85
CA ALA A 570 27.31 -13.68 6.58
C ALA A 570 26.07 -14.42 7.10
N LEU A 571 25.60 -14.09 8.30
CA LEU A 571 24.37 -14.68 8.87
C LEU A 571 23.14 -14.31 8.04
N CYS A 572 23.01 -13.04 7.65
CA CYS A 572 21.92 -12.58 6.79
C CYS A 572 21.94 -13.30 5.43
N GLY A 573 23.12 -13.43 4.81
CA GLY A 573 23.31 -14.19 3.57
C GLY A 573 22.94 -15.67 3.71
N ALA A 574 23.33 -16.32 4.81
CA ALA A 574 22.99 -17.71 5.10
C ALA A 574 21.47 -17.92 5.26
N ILE A 575 20.79 -17.06 6.03
CA ILE A 575 19.33 -17.11 6.21
C ILE A 575 18.62 -16.92 4.87
N SER A 576 19.05 -15.94 4.06
CA SER A 576 18.50 -15.72 2.71
C SER A 576 18.72 -16.92 1.80
N ALA A 577 19.89 -17.56 1.83
CA ALA A 577 20.19 -18.74 1.03
C ALA A 577 19.30 -19.93 1.40
N VAL A 578 19.09 -20.19 2.69
CA VAL A 578 18.19 -21.25 3.19
C VAL A 578 16.76 -20.96 2.74
N MET A 579 16.26 -19.74 2.95
CA MET A 579 14.90 -19.34 2.53
C MET A 579 14.70 -19.53 1.03
N THR A 580 15.59 -19.01 0.22
CA THR A 580 15.51 -19.09 -1.24
C THR A 580 15.57 -20.55 -1.71
N GLY A 581 16.57 -21.29 -1.24
CA GLY A 581 16.75 -22.71 -1.61
C GLY A 581 15.54 -23.57 -1.23
N ARG A 582 15.01 -23.39 0.00
CA ARG A 582 13.81 -24.13 0.42
C ARG A 582 12.56 -23.74 -0.33
N SER A 583 12.39 -22.45 -0.65
CA SER A 583 11.25 -21.97 -1.46
C SER A 583 11.28 -22.57 -2.86
N TYR A 584 12.42 -22.58 -3.54
CA TYR A 584 12.57 -23.22 -4.87
C TYR A 584 12.38 -24.73 -4.82
N ALA A 585 12.91 -25.41 -3.80
CA ALA A 585 12.66 -26.84 -3.61
C ALA A 585 11.17 -27.14 -3.44
N THR A 586 10.46 -26.33 -2.65
CA THR A 586 9.01 -26.44 -2.46
C THR A 586 8.23 -26.16 -3.75
N SER A 587 8.66 -25.19 -4.54
CA SER A 587 8.07 -24.93 -5.87
C SER A 587 8.23 -26.13 -6.81
N ALA A 588 9.38 -26.81 -6.76
CA ALA A 588 9.60 -28.05 -7.52
C ALA A 588 8.73 -29.21 -7.01
N GLU A 589 8.56 -29.36 -5.69
CA GLU A 589 7.63 -30.33 -5.10
C GLU A 589 6.19 -30.07 -5.59
N LEU A 590 5.73 -28.80 -5.55
CA LEU A 590 4.42 -28.38 -6.06
C LEU A 590 4.25 -28.73 -7.55
N ALA A 591 5.26 -28.44 -8.37
CA ALA A 591 5.23 -28.76 -9.79
C ALA A 591 5.10 -30.27 -10.05
N GLY A 592 5.65 -31.12 -9.18
CA GLY A 592 5.49 -32.56 -9.21
C GLY A 592 4.08 -33.04 -8.91
N GLU A 593 3.35 -32.34 -8.05
CA GLU A 593 1.99 -32.70 -7.61
C GLU A 593 0.89 -32.11 -8.52
N VAL A 594 0.97 -30.79 -8.80
CA VAL A 594 -0.10 -30.05 -9.49
C VAL A 594 0.30 -29.56 -10.88
N GLY A 595 1.50 -29.88 -11.33
CA GLY A 595 2.06 -29.42 -12.60
C GLY A 595 2.83 -28.10 -12.48
N ALA A 596 3.75 -27.88 -13.41
CA ALA A 596 4.52 -26.64 -13.49
C ALA A 596 3.63 -25.46 -13.93
N PHE A 597 3.93 -24.28 -13.45
CA PHE A 597 3.22 -23.09 -13.91
C PHE A 597 3.48 -22.78 -15.40
N PRO A 598 2.53 -22.17 -16.13
CA PRO A 598 2.53 -22.12 -17.60
C PRO A 598 3.81 -21.54 -18.23
N ARG A 599 4.40 -20.52 -17.59
CA ARG A 599 5.58 -19.82 -18.13
C ARG A 599 6.91 -20.25 -17.52
N LEU A 600 6.97 -21.36 -16.78
CA LEU A 600 8.23 -21.87 -16.23
C LEU A 600 9.30 -22.06 -17.32
N SER A 601 8.93 -22.53 -18.50
CA SER A 601 9.85 -22.75 -19.62
C SER A 601 10.51 -21.47 -20.16
N LEU A 602 10.01 -20.28 -19.80
CA LEU A 602 10.61 -18.99 -20.19
C LEU A 602 11.65 -18.49 -19.19
N ILE A 603 11.80 -19.16 -18.03
CA ILE A 603 12.74 -18.77 -16.99
C ILE A 603 14.06 -19.47 -17.23
N HIS A 604 15.14 -18.72 -17.37
CA HIS A 604 16.52 -19.22 -17.53
C HIS A 604 16.76 -20.24 -18.66
N ILE A 605 15.99 -20.17 -19.72
CA ILE A 605 16.23 -21.05 -20.89
C ILE A 605 17.01 -20.30 -21.96
#